data_5e4fda21097f26417a69d2933daada54
#
_entry.id   5e4fda21097f26417a69d2933daada54
#
_cell.length_a   1.000
_cell.length_b   1.000
_cell.length_c   1.000
_cell.angle_alpha   90.00
_cell.angle_beta   90.00
_cell.angle_gamma   90.00
#
_symmetry.space_group_name_H-M   'P 1'
#
loop_
_entity.id
_entity.type
_entity.pdbx_description
1 polymer ?
#
loop_
_entity_poly.entity_id
_entity_poly.type
_entity_poly.pdbx_seq_one_letter_code
_entity_poly.pdbx_strand_id
1 'polypeptide(L)'
;MVVLLLQLLSDSSINKEQVSTSSFTGSLFTQELLDGSSSTCYELMRVEKHWFISLCHMFQEKWLLVDSKHLNVEEKMTMFLMTISHNLRNRLIKNRFQHSSQTIHKYYHEVLVAMVNFSKEMITPSSFNDSSNGISNCRLRQIFKVYYFLLLIIHIIFVLFSYKK
;
A
#
# COMPACT_ATOMS: atom_id res chain seq x y z
N MET A 1 -40.87 -36.18 11.93
CA MET A 1 -39.44 -36.10 12.25
C MET A 1 -38.60 -35.51 11.11
N VAL A 2 -38.79 -35.92 9.87
CA VAL A 2 -38.06 -35.39 8.67
C VAL A 2 -38.31 -33.88 8.43
N VAL A 3 -39.56 -33.41 8.59
CA VAL A 3 -39.95 -32.00 8.39
C VAL A 3 -39.28 -31.07 9.41
N LEU A 4 -39.12 -31.54 10.65
CA LEU A 4 -38.46 -30.77 11.72
C LEU A 4 -36.94 -30.61 11.45
N LEU A 5 -36.31 -31.63 10.89
CA LEU A 5 -34.91 -31.60 10.46
C LEU A 5 -34.69 -30.64 9.27
N LEU A 6 -35.64 -30.60 8.32
CA LEU A 6 -35.59 -29.68 7.19
C LEU A 6 -35.80 -28.22 7.63
N GLN A 7 -36.63 -27.96 8.63
CA GLN A 7 -36.76 -26.62 9.23
C GLN A 7 -35.51 -26.16 9.96
N LEU A 8 -34.84 -27.05 10.70
CA LEU A 8 -33.57 -26.74 11.36
C LEU A 8 -32.42 -26.49 10.39
N LEU A 9 -32.49 -27.08 9.18
CA LEU A 9 -31.50 -26.84 8.10
C LEU A 9 -31.80 -25.55 7.32
N SER A 10 -33.06 -25.11 7.26
CA SER A 10 -33.43 -23.84 6.60
C SER A 10 -33.16 -22.62 7.48
N ASP A 11 -33.14 -22.74 8.80
CA ASP A 11 -32.83 -21.66 9.75
C ASP A 11 -31.33 -21.42 9.95
N SER A 12 -30.47 -22.24 9.35
CA SER A 12 -29.04 -22.00 9.32
C SER A 12 -28.62 -21.03 8.20
N SER A 13 -29.45 -20.05 7.84
CA SER A 13 -28.95 -18.86 7.18
C SER A 13 -28.02 -18.17 8.18
N ILE A 14 -26.73 -18.48 8.06
CA ILE A 14 -25.65 -17.80 8.78
C ILE A 14 -25.85 -16.32 8.50
N ASN A 15 -26.45 -15.59 9.44
CA ASN A 15 -26.48 -14.14 9.45
C ASN A 15 -25.03 -13.71 9.43
N LYS A 16 -24.53 -13.42 8.23
CA LYS A 16 -23.17 -12.95 8.02
C LYS A 16 -23.11 -11.57 8.67
N GLU A 17 -22.62 -11.51 9.90
CA GLU A 17 -22.40 -10.26 10.60
C GLU A 17 -21.68 -9.28 9.68
N GLN A 18 -22.21 -8.09 9.56
CA GLN A 18 -21.62 -7.03 8.76
C GLN A 18 -20.29 -6.63 9.40
N VAL A 19 -19.18 -7.11 8.85
CA VAL A 19 -17.83 -6.94 9.40
C VAL A 19 -17.34 -5.48 9.34
N SER A 20 -18.00 -4.64 8.54
CA SER A 20 -17.66 -3.23 8.35
C SER A 20 -18.75 -2.34 8.93
N THR A 21 -18.73 -2.15 10.25
CA THR A 21 -19.74 -1.37 11.01
C THR A 21 -19.22 0.00 11.42
N SER A 22 -17.93 0.30 11.23
CA SER A 22 -17.36 1.59 11.62
C SER A 22 -17.70 2.67 10.60
N SER A 23 -18.15 3.82 11.09
CA SER A 23 -18.30 5.05 10.30
C SER A 23 -16.97 5.65 9.85
N PHE A 24 -15.87 5.22 10.48
CA PHE A 24 -14.52 5.68 10.19
C PHE A 24 -13.92 4.86 9.05
N THR A 25 -14.07 5.36 7.84
CA THR A 25 -13.62 4.70 6.60
C THR A 25 -12.11 4.82 6.40
N GLY A 26 -11.54 4.00 5.52
CA GLY A 26 -10.12 4.08 5.16
C GLY A 26 -9.75 5.42 4.53
N SER A 27 -10.65 6.03 3.77
CA SER A 27 -10.45 7.36 3.20
C SER A 27 -10.33 8.44 4.27
N LEU A 28 -11.23 8.43 5.27
CA LEU A 28 -11.16 9.36 6.41
C LEU A 28 -9.87 9.16 7.22
N PHE A 29 -9.48 7.92 7.44
CA PHE A 29 -8.22 7.61 8.12
C PHE A 29 -7.01 8.16 7.36
N THR A 30 -6.97 7.97 6.04
CA THR A 30 -5.87 8.47 5.21
C THR A 30 -5.83 9.99 5.23
N GLN A 31 -6.98 10.64 5.15
CA GLN A 31 -7.09 12.09 5.22
C GLN A 31 -6.63 12.63 6.58
N GLU A 32 -7.12 12.05 7.68
CA GLU A 32 -6.68 12.42 9.04
C GLU A 32 -5.15 12.27 9.19
N LEU A 33 -4.58 11.20 8.65
CA LEU A 33 -3.14 10.96 8.66
C LEU A 33 -2.38 12.03 7.88
N LEU A 34 -2.90 12.45 6.74
CA LEU A 34 -2.29 13.46 5.89
C LEU A 34 -2.50 14.88 6.43
N ASP A 35 -3.60 15.16 7.11
CA ASP A 35 -3.85 16.46 7.74
C ASP A 35 -3.12 16.59 9.09
N GLY A 36 -2.83 15.46 9.72
CA GLY A 36 -2.19 15.37 11.01
C GLY A 36 -0.68 15.65 11.03
N SER A 37 -0.04 15.23 12.12
CA SER A 37 1.39 15.43 12.35
C SER A 37 2.26 14.62 11.37
N SER A 38 3.33 15.23 10.88
CA SER A 38 4.35 14.53 10.06
C SER A 38 5.02 13.38 10.82
N SER A 39 5.13 13.48 12.16
CA SER A 39 5.65 12.41 13.01
C SER A 39 4.77 11.17 12.96
N THR A 40 3.45 11.32 13.10
CA THR A 40 2.49 10.21 13.03
C THR A 40 2.52 9.54 11.65
N CYS A 41 2.61 10.34 10.59
CA CYS A 41 2.74 9.85 9.23
C CYS A 41 4.00 8.98 9.07
N TYR A 42 5.14 9.47 9.56
CA TYR A 42 6.40 8.72 9.54
C TYR A 42 6.35 7.45 10.39
N GLU A 43 5.75 7.49 11.56
CA GLU A 43 5.61 6.32 12.44
C GLU A 43 4.80 5.20 11.76
N LEU A 44 3.72 5.56 11.07
CA LEU A 44 2.83 4.59 10.44
C LEU A 44 3.30 4.10 9.07
N MET A 45 3.91 4.96 8.26
CA MET A 45 4.30 4.61 6.89
C MET A 45 5.81 4.47 6.70
N ARG A 46 6.63 4.90 7.67
CA ARG A 46 8.10 4.99 7.59
C ARG A 46 8.60 5.88 6.45
N VAL A 47 7.73 6.76 5.98
CA VAL A 47 8.00 7.76 4.95
C VAL A 47 7.55 9.12 5.46
N GLU A 48 8.34 10.15 5.25
CA GLU A 48 7.96 11.51 5.61
C GLU A 48 6.79 11.99 4.73
N LYS A 49 5.88 12.75 5.33
CA LYS A 49 4.63 13.20 4.70
C LYS A 49 4.83 13.85 3.32
N HIS A 50 5.81 14.76 3.19
CA HIS A 50 6.07 15.44 1.93
C HIS A 50 6.55 14.47 0.82
N TRP A 51 7.36 13.46 1.18
CA TRP A 51 7.79 12.43 0.24
C TRP A 51 6.64 11.51 -0.17
N PHE A 52 5.75 11.18 0.77
CA PHE A 52 4.56 10.40 0.49
C PHE A 52 3.66 11.10 -0.54
N ILE A 53 3.36 12.39 -0.31
CA ILE A 53 2.52 13.20 -1.22
C ILE A 53 3.18 13.29 -2.60
N SER A 54 4.48 13.58 -2.66
CA SER A 54 5.23 13.66 -3.91
C SER A 54 5.23 12.34 -4.66
N LEU A 55 5.33 11.22 -3.95
CA LEU A 55 5.30 9.88 -4.51
C LEU A 55 3.92 9.58 -5.11
N CYS A 56 2.83 9.84 -4.38
CA CYS A 56 1.46 9.65 -4.88
C CYS A 56 1.23 10.46 -6.17
N HIS A 57 1.62 11.74 -6.18
CA HIS A 57 1.50 12.62 -7.33
C HIS A 57 2.28 12.10 -8.55
N MET A 58 3.53 11.67 -8.34
CA MET A 58 4.36 11.11 -9.39
C MET A 58 3.76 9.83 -9.99
N PHE A 59 3.14 8.97 -9.17
CA PHE A 59 2.48 7.75 -9.64
C PHE A 59 1.21 8.06 -10.44
N GLN A 60 0.48 9.11 -10.07
CA GLN A 60 -0.67 9.61 -10.83
C GLN A 60 -0.24 10.22 -12.17
N GLU A 61 0.77 11.11 -12.16
CA GLU A 61 1.31 11.74 -13.39
C GLU A 61 1.82 10.73 -14.41
N LYS A 62 2.47 9.67 -13.93
CA LYS A 62 2.98 8.59 -14.78
C LYS A 62 1.92 7.55 -15.16
N TRP A 63 0.69 7.73 -14.76
CA TRP A 63 -0.41 6.78 -14.98
C TRP A 63 -0.12 5.37 -14.45
N LEU A 64 0.77 5.25 -13.48
CA LEU A 64 1.10 3.98 -12.84
C LEU A 64 0.02 3.56 -11.85
N LEU A 65 -0.62 4.53 -11.18
CA LEU A 65 -1.77 4.36 -10.32
C LEU A 65 -2.84 5.39 -10.67
N VAL A 66 -4.09 4.95 -10.65
CA VAL A 66 -5.25 5.80 -10.97
C VAL A 66 -6.26 5.67 -9.84
N ASP A 67 -6.98 6.76 -9.58
CA ASP A 67 -8.08 6.73 -8.63
C ASP A 67 -9.17 5.76 -9.10
N SER A 68 -9.68 4.97 -8.17
CA SER A 68 -10.79 4.07 -8.41
C SER A 68 -12.08 4.70 -7.89
N LYS A 69 -13.23 4.19 -8.30
CA LYS A 69 -14.54 4.67 -7.86
C LYS A 69 -14.68 4.81 -6.32
N HIS A 70 -13.96 3.99 -5.57
CA HIS A 70 -14.10 3.89 -4.11
C HIS A 70 -12.79 4.11 -3.33
N LEU A 71 -11.66 4.16 -4.02
CA LEU A 71 -10.33 4.37 -3.41
C LEU A 71 -9.51 5.33 -4.26
N ASN A 72 -8.94 6.32 -3.60
CA ASN A 72 -7.95 7.20 -4.19
C ASN A 72 -6.53 6.60 -4.10
N VAL A 73 -5.58 7.18 -4.81
CA VAL A 73 -4.20 6.69 -4.86
C VAL A 73 -3.54 6.78 -3.49
N GLU A 74 -3.82 7.83 -2.71
CA GLU A 74 -3.27 8.02 -1.37
C GLU A 74 -3.69 6.89 -0.42
N GLU A 75 -4.94 6.45 -0.47
CA GLU A 75 -5.43 5.35 0.36
C GLU A 75 -4.80 4.02 -0.04
N LYS A 76 -4.68 3.74 -1.35
CA LYS A 76 -3.99 2.55 -1.86
C LYS A 76 -2.53 2.50 -1.39
N MET A 77 -1.83 3.63 -1.51
CA MET A 77 -0.43 3.76 -1.08
C MET A 77 -0.28 3.64 0.43
N THR A 78 -1.19 4.23 1.21
CA THR A 78 -1.19 4.13 2.68
C THR A 78 -1.36 2.68 3.12
N MET A 79 -2.33 1.94 2.57
CA MET A 79 -2.53 0.51 2.86
C MET A 79 -1.27 -0.30 2.54
N PHE A 80 -0.66 -0.05 1.38
CA PHE A 80 0.54 -0.74 0.94
C PHE A 80 1.72 -0.47 1.87
N LEU A 81 2.03 0.81 2.15
CA LEU A 81 3.15 1.21 3.00
C LEU A 81 2.98 0.72 4.43
N MET A 82 1.80 0.83 5.03
CA MET A 82 1.54 0.29 6.36
C MET A 82 1.71 -1.23 6.43
N THR A 83 1.28 -1.93 5.40
CA THR A 83 1.45 -3.39 5.35
C THR A 83 2.93 -3.77 5.36
N ILE A 84 3.74 -3.07 4.58
CA ILE A 84 5.18 -3.38 4.46
C ILE A 84 5.96 -2.88 5.67
N SER A 85 5.72 -1.65 6.12
CA SER A 85 6.46 -1.02 7.22
C SER A 85 6.35 -1.77 8.52
N HIS A 86 5.21 -2.38 8.78
CA HIS A 86 4.90 -3.05 10.04
C HIS A 86 4.62 -4.55 9.89
N ASN A 87 4.79 -5.11 8.69
CA ASN A 87 4.44 -6.50 8.39
C ASN A 87 3.02 -6.86 8.87
N LEU A 88 2.07 -5.94 8.63
CA LEU A 88 0.70 -6.09 9.12
C LEU A 88 -0.02 -7.21 8.36
N ARG A 89 -0.71 -8.05 9.13
CA ARG A 89 -1.59 -9.07 8.53
C ARG A 89 -2.78 -8.38 7.84
N ASN A 90 -3.18 -8.91 6.69
CA ASN A 90 -4.32 -8.43 5.91
C ASN A 90 -5.59 -8.19 6.76
N ARG A 91 -5.80 -9.00 7.81
CA ARG A 91 -6.92 -8.84 8.74
C ARG A 91 -6.90 -7.50 9.48
N LEU A 92 -5.72 -7.00 9.87
CA LEU A 92 -5.59 -5.71 10.56
C LEU A 92 -5.85 -4.55 9.59
N ILE A 93 -5.32 -4.62 8.38
CA ILE A 93 -5.58 -3.63 7.32
C ILE A 93 -7.08 -3.58 6.98
N LYS A 94 -7.71 -4.76 6.82
CA LYS A 94 -9.15 -4.88 6.60
C LYS A 94 -9.96 -4.12 7.67
N ASN A 95 -9.65 -4.34 8.94
CA ASN A 95 -10.36 -3.70 10.04
C ASN A 95 -10.09 -2.18 10.09
N ARG A 96 -8.87 -1.75 9.77
CA ARG A 96 -8.51 -0.33 9.80
C ARG A 96 -9.14 0.46 8.66
N PHE A 97 -9.11 -0.09 7.44
CA PHE A 97 -9.58 0.58 6.24
C PHE A 97 -11.04 0.24 5.87
N GLN A 98 -11.67 -0.66 6.61
CA GLN A 98 -13.07 -1.09 6.40
C GLN A 98 -13.34 -1.65 4.99
N HIS A 99 -12.33 -2.27 4.37
CA HIS A 99 -12.45 -2.91 3.08
C HIS A 99 -12.48 -4.44 3.16
N SER A 100 -13.00 -5.09 2.12
CA SER A 100 -12.95 -6.54 2.03
C SER A 100 -11.50 -7.05 1.83
N SER A 101 -11.21 -8.27 2.26
CA SER A 101 -9.90 -8.88 2.03
C SER A 101 -9.53 -8.96 0.56
N GLN A 102 -10.52 -9.16 -0.33
CA GLN A 102 -10.31 -9.18 -1.78
C GLN A 102 -9.93 -7.80 -2.30
N THR A 103 -10.58 -6.74 -1.81
CA THR A 103 -10.28 -5.35 -2.17
C THR A 103 -8.86 -5.00 -1.80
N ILE A 104 -8.44 -5.31 -0.56
CA ILE A 104 -7.09 -5.04 -0.08
C ILE A 104 -6.06 -5.80 -0.91
N HIS A 105 -6.28 -7.10 -1.17
CA HIS A 105 -5.37 -7.90 -1.98
C HIS A 105 -5.23 -7.34 -3.40
N LYS A 106 -6.34 -6.95 -4.03
CA LYS A 106 -6.35 -6.35 -5.37
C LYS A 106 -5.50 -5.08 -5.41
N TYR A 107 -5.75 -4.13 -4.52
CA TYR A 107 -5.03 -2.85 -4.53
C TYR A 107 -3.59 -2.96 -4.04
N TYR A 108 -3.31 -3.86 -3.11
CA TYR A 108 -1.93 -4.19 -2.75
C TYR A 108 -1.13 -4.67 -3.96
N HIS A 109 -1.70 -5.56 -4.76
CA HIS A 109 -1.06 -6.06 -5.97
C HIS A 109 -0.92 -4.97 -7.05
N GLU A 110 -1.93 -4.11 -7.20
CA GLU A 110 -1.91 -2.97 -8.13
C GLU A 110 -0.74 -2.02 -7.79
N VAL A 111 -0.60 -1.63 -6.52
CA VAL A 111 0.51 -0.79 -6.06
C VAL A 111 1.85 -1.49 -6.23
N LEU A 112 1.94 -2.79 -5.94
CA LEU A 112 3.16 -3.57 -6.12
C LEU A 112 3.62 -3.56 -7.59
N VAL A 113 2.70 -3.79 -8.53
CA VAL A 113 3.01 -3.76 -9.97
C VAL A 113 3.44 -2.37 -10.41
N ALA A 114 2.77 -1.32 -9.93
CA ALA A 114 3.13 0.07 -10.19
C ALA A 114 4.55 0.38 -9.69
N MET A 115 4.90 -0.05 -8.47
CA MET A 115 6.24 0.09 -7.90
C MET A 115 7.31 -0.63 -8.73
N VAL A 116 7.04 -1.85 -9.17
CA VAL A 116 7.96 -2.62 -10.03
C VAL A 116 8.16 -1.92 -11.38
N ASN A 117 7.11 -1.40 -11.99
CA ASN A 117 7.23 -0.69 -13.26
C ASN A 117 8.00 0.63 -13.10
N PHE A 118 7.72 1.36 -12.04
CA PHE A 118 8.45 2.57 -11.69
C PHE A 118 9.95 2.28 -11.47
N SER A 119 10.28 1.19 -10.77
CA SER A 119 11.66 0.80 -10.55
C SER A 119 12.41 0.50 -11.86
N LYS A 120 11.78 -0.17 -12.81
CA LYS A 120 12.39 -0.46 -14.14
C LYS A 120 12.74 0.82 -14.89
N GLU A 121 11.89 1.83 -14.80
CA GLU A 121 12.13 3.13 -15.46
C GLU A 121 13.30 3.89 -14.80
N MET A 122 13.42 3.77 -13.47
CA MET A 122 14.50 4.43 -12.73
C MET A 122 15.85 3.71 -12.79
N ILE A 123 15.87 2.39 -13.04
CA ILE A 123 17.10 1.57 -13.14
C ILE A 123 17.64 1.55 -14.60
N THR A 124 17.49 2.62 -15.35
CA THR A 124 18.30 2.73 -16.58
C THR A 124 19.76 2.85 -16.16
N PRO A 125 20.65 1.92 -16.55
CA PRO A 125 22.05 2.07 -16.23
C PRO A 125 22.54 3.34 -16.92
N SER A 126 22.82 4.38 -16.12
CA SER A 126 23.53 5.55 -16.62
C SER A 126 24.87 5.03 -17.13
N SER A 127 25.12 5.20 -18.43
CA SER A 127 26.42 4.94 -19.01
C SER A 127 27.47 5.68 -18.19
N PHE A 128 28.44 4.95 -17.65
CA PHE A 128 29.51 5.41 -16.77
C PHE A 128 30.52 6.34 -17.46
N ASN A 129 30.11 7.17 -18.42
CA ASN A 129 30.94 8.07 -19.19
C ASN A 129 30.54 9.53 -18.99
N ASP A 130 30.54 10.00 -17.72
CA ASP A 130 30.67 11.42 -17.45
C ASP A 130 31.56 11.67 -16.22
N SER A 131 32.85 11.54 -16.47
CA SER A 131 33.87 12.27 -15.72
C SER A 131 33.73 13.75 -16.04
N SER A 132 33.47 14.55 -15.00
CA SER A 132 33.46 16.01 -14.96
C SER A 132 32.06 16.64 -14.97
N ASN A 133 31.49 16.77 -13.81
CA ASN A 133 31.03 18.04 -13.25
C ASN A 133 30.24 17.76 -11.97
N GLY A 134 30.66 18.38 -10.88
CA GLY A 134 30.07 18.25 -9.57
C GLY A 134 28.59 18.61 -9.50
N ILE A 135 27.75 17.73 -9.95
CA ILE A 135 26.30 17.81 -9.73
C ILE A 135 26.08 17.39 -8.29
N SER A 136 25.68 18.35 -7.51
CA SER A 136 25.41 18.23 -6.08
C SER A 136 24.74 16.91 -5.72
N ASN A 137 25.44 16.07 -5.01
CA ASN A 137 25.07 14.74 -4.51
C ASN A 137 23.78 14.70 -3.67
N CYS A 138 23.06 15.81 -3.55
CA CYS A 138 21.87 15.92 -2.73
C CYS A 138 20.64 15.29 -3.37
N ARG A 139 20.39 15.49 -4.67
CA ARG A 139 19.26 14.86 -5.39
C ARG A 139 19.45 13.35 -5.56
N LEU A 140 20.67 12.93 -5.87
CA LEU A 140 21.00 11.51 -6.00
C LEU A 140 20.86 10.79 -4.64
N ARG A 141 21.30 11.38 -3.54
CA ARG A 141 21.12 10.79 -2.20
C ARG A 141 19.63 10.65 -1.82
N GLN A 142 18.78 11.58 -2.21
CA GLN A 142 17.35 11.51 -1.93
C GLN A 142 16.69 10.43 -2.80
N ILE A 143 17.06 10.34 -4.07
CA ILE A 143 16.62 9.28 -5.00
C ILE A 143 17.14 7.93 -4.51
N PHE A 144 18.40 7.83 -4.08
CA PHE A 144 18.97 6.59 -3.52
C PHE A 144 18.31 6.18 -2.20
N LYS A 145 17.88 7.11 -1.33
CA LYS A 145 17.13 6.74 -0.13
C LYS A 145 15.77 6.12 -0.46
N VAL A 146 15.01 6.72 -1.36
CA VAL A 146 13.74 6.16 -1.85
C VAL A 146 14.01 4.84 -2.58
N TYR A 147 15.10 4.76 -3.33
CA TYR A 147 15.50 3.59 -4.09
C TYR A 147 15.95 2.43 -3.19
N TYR A 148 16.75 2.72 -2.15
CA TYR A 148 17.16 1.73 -1.14
C TYR A 148 15.96 1.21 -0.37
N PHE A 149 15.00 2.08 -0.09
CA PHE A 149 13.74 1.72 0.55
C PHE A 149 12.88 0.82 -0.36
N LEU A 150 12.80 1.14 -1.66
CA LEU A 150 12.11 0.30 -2.66
C LEU A 150 12.80 -1.04 -2.87
N LEU A 151 14.13 -1.07 -2.93
CA LEU A 151 14.92 -2.30 -3.01
C LEU A 151 14.78 -3.15 -1.73
N LEU A 152 14.75 -2.52 -0.56
CA LEU A 152 14.49 -3.19 0.72
C LEU A 152 13.07 -3.78 0.74
N ILE A 153 12.09 -3.05 0.23
CA ILE A 153 10.71 -3.52 0.07
C ILE A 153 10.66 -4.73 -0.87
N ILE A 154 11.30 -4.66 -2.02
CA ILE A 154 11.35 -5.76 -2.99
C ILE A 154 12.08 -6.96 -2.39
N HIS A 155 13.15 -6.73 -1.64
CA HIS A 155 13.89 -7.80 -0.95
C HIS A 155 13.08 -8.46 0.15
N ILE A 156 12.37 -7.68 0.96
CA ILE A 156 11.47 -8.20 2.00
C ILE A 156 10.32 -8.99 1.36
N ILE A 157 9.74 -8.53 0.26
CA ILE A 157 8.70 -9.24 -0.47
C ILE A 157 9.24 -10.56 -1.03
N PHE A 158 10.44 -10.56 -1.58
CA PHE A 158 11.08 -11.76 -2.11
C PHE A 158 11.36 -12.78 -1.01
N VAL A 159 11.83 -12.34 0.15
CA VAL A 159 12.07 -13.19 1.33
C VAL A 159 10.76 -13.77 1.86
N LEU A 160 9.69 -12.95 1.96
CA LEU A 160 8.37 -13.42 2.42
C LEU A 160 7.71 -14.42 1.45
N PHE A 161 7.97 -14.30 0.15
CA PHE A 161 7.50 -15.26 -0.87
C PHE A 161 8.30 -16.55 -0.87
N SER A 162 9.60 -16.49 -0.55
CA SER A 162 10.46 -17.68 -0.42
C SER A 162 10.17 -18.51 0.83
N TYR A 163 9.61 -17.92 1.89
CA TYR A 163 9.26 -18.62 3.14
C TYR A 163 7.88 -19.29 3.11
N LYS A 164 7.16 -19.24 2.00
CA LYS A 164 5.79 -19.80 1.84
C LYS A 164 5.77 -21.06 0.96
N LYS A 165 6.91 -21.80 0.90
CA LYS A 165 6.96 -23.17 0.36
C LYS A 165 7.04 -24.19 1.47
#